data_228f0d3696315fd11d2afc4acc78e599
#
_entry.id   228f0d3696315fd11d2afc4acc78e599
#
_cell.length_a   1.000
_cell.length_b   1.000
_cell.length_c   1.000
_cell.angle_alpha   90.00
_cell.angle_beta   90.00
_cell.angle_gamma   90.00
#
_symmetry.space_group_name_H-M   'P 1'
#
loop_
_entity.id
_entity.type
_entity.pdbx_description
1 polymer ?
#
loop_
_entity_poly.entity_id
_entity_poly.type
_entity_poly.pdbx_seq_one_letter_code
_entity_poly.pdbx_strand_id
1 'polypeptide(L)' 'MALTVIHERYPYRYVDVGILENGFPDFRIQKYNENTGRYKDMYLCDNGDQLETAMEDFEYTKWLCPADVPCYNRTK' A
#
# COMPACT_ATOMS: atom_id res chain seq x y z
N MET A 1 -1.00 16.62 4.92
CA MET A 1 -1.39 15.48 4.11
C MET A 1 -2.04 14.45 4.97
N ALA A 2 -3.21 14.06 4.61
CA ALA A 2 -3.99 13.13 5.42
C ALA A 2 -3.81 11.72 4.91
N LEU A 3 -3.26 10.86 5.74
CA LEU A 3 -3.21 9.43 5.49
C LEU A 3 -4.46 8.82 6.11
N THR A 4 -5.21 8.07 5.34
CA THR A 4 -6.43 7.41 5.82
C THR A 4 -6.19 5.92 5.92
N VAL A 5 -6.38 5.35 7.11
CA VAL A 5 -6.29 3.91 7.31
C VAL A 5 -7.62 3.29 6.88
N ILE A 6 -7.58 2.47 5.85
CA ILE A 6 -8.77 1.84 5.29
C ILE A 6 -9.10 0.55 6.05
N HIS A 7 -8.06 -0.22 6.36
CA HIS A 7 -8.22 -1.53 7.00
C HIS A 7 -6.95 -1.86 7.76
N GLU A 8 -7.08 -2.55 8.88
CA GLU A 8 -5.93 -3.00 9.65
C GLU A 8 -5.97 -4.51 9.83
N ARG A 9 -4.81 -5.13 9.61
CA ARG A 9 -4.58 -6.55 9.90
C ARG A 9 -3.18 -6.64 10.48
N TYR A 10 -3.08 -6.52 11.79
CA TYR A 10 -1.77 -6.44 12.44
C TYR A 10 -0.88 -7.61 12.01
N PRO A 11 0.40 -7.39 11.70
CA PRO A 11 1.14 -6.13 11.78
C PRO A 11 1.01 -5.21 10.54
N TYR A 12 0.06 -5.49 9.68
CA TYR A 12 -0.13 -4.75 8.44
C TYR A 12 -1.32 -3.82 8.52
N ARG A 13 -1.26 -2.72 7.77
CA ARG A 13 -2.41 -1.85 7.58
C ARG A 13 -2.48 -1.39 6.13
N TYR A 14 -3.67 -1.12 5.66
CA TYR A 14 -3.95 -0.70 4.30
C TYR A 14 -4.39 0.75 4.35
N VAL A 15 -3.67 1.61 3.64
CA VAL A 15 -3.87 3.06 3.75
C VAL A 15 -4.04 3.73 2.39
N ASP A 16 -4.75 4.86 2.41
CA ASP A 16 -4.90 5.75 1.27
C ASP A 16 -4.09 7.00 1.57
N VAL A 17 -3.07 7.26 0.77
CA VAL A 17 -2.16 8.39 0.97
C VAL A 17 -2.56 9.59 0.12
N GLY A 18 -3.39 9.39 -0.88
CA GLY A 18 -3.82 10.48 -1.74
C GLY A 18 -3.92 10.04 -3.20
N ILE A 19 -3.60 10.96 -4.10
CA ILE A 19 -3.67 10.72 -5.54
C ILE A 19 -2.32 10.98 -6.16
N LEU A 20 -1.88 10.06 -7.02
CA LEU A 20 -0.62 10.19 -7.75
C LEU A 20 -0.74 11.27 -8.83
N GLU A 21 0.42 11.70 -9.36
CA GLU A 21 0.45 12.71 -10.41
C GLU A 21 -0.33 12.31 -11.65
N ASN A 22 -0.39 11.02 -11.94
CA ASN A 22 -1.13 10.50 -13.09
C ASN A 22 -2.65 10.37 -12.83
N GLY A 23 -3.12 10.79 -11.66
CA GLY A 23 -4.54 10.74 -11.33
C GLY A 23 -5.03 9.46 -10.70
N PHE A 24 -4.15 8.46 -10.55
CA PHE A 24 -4.52 7.22 -9.90
C PHE A 24 -4.40 7.33 -8.38
N PRO A 25 -5.22 6.61 -7.62
CA PRO A 25 -5.11 6.63 -6.17
C PRO A 25 -3.81 5.98 -5.70
N ASP A 26 -3.28 6.49 -4.60
CA ASP A 26 -2.04 5.99 -4.01
C ASP A 26 -2.39 5.18 -2.77
N PHE A 27 -2.69 3.91 -2.97
CA PHE A 27 -2.94 2.99 -1.88
C PHE A 27 -1.65 2.26 -1.51
N ARG A 28 -1.44 2.05 -0.22
CA ARG A 28 -0.23 1.38 0.26
C ARG A 28 -0.57 0.36 1.33
N ILE A 29 0.26 -0.68 1.40
CA ILE A 29 0.22 -1.66 2.47
C ILE A 29 1.45 -1.42 3.31
N GLN A 30 1.25 -1.10 4.59
CA GLN A 30 2.34 -0.80 5.51
C GLN A 30 2.45 -1.89 6.57
N LYS A 31 3.67 -2.12 7.05
CA LYS A 31 3.95 -3.08 8.11
C LYS A 31 4.50 -2.35 9.33
N TYR A 32 4.00 -2.71 10.49
CA TYR A 32 4.51 -2.15 11.74
C TYR A 32 5.89 -2.71 12.06
N ASN A 33 6.83 -1.81 12.38
CA ASN A 33 8.17 -2.18 12.80
C ASN A 33 8.29 -1.94 14.29
N GLU A 34 8.39 -3.02 15.07
CA GLU A 34 8.48 -2.94 16.52
C GLU A 34 9.77 -2.26 16.98
N ASN A 35 10.83 -2.35 16.19
CA ASN A 35 12.11 -1.76 16.56
C ASN A 35 12.08 -0.24 16.50
N THR A 36 11.33 0.33 15.59
CA THR A 36 11.23 1.78 15.41
C THR A 36 9.92 2.35 15.94
N GLY A 37 8.94 1.51 16.21
CA GLY A 37 7.60 1.93 16.60
C GLY A 37 6.83 2.62 15.48
N ARG A 38 7.20 2.39 14.23
CA ARG A 38 6.61 3.05 13.08
C ARG A 38 6.19 2.04 12.02
N TYR A 39 5.26 2.48 11.16
CA TYR A 39 4.87 1.70 10.00
C TYR A 39 5.80 2.01 8.83
N LYS A 40 6.12 0.99 8.06
CA LYS A 40 6.94 1.12 6.85
C LYS A 40 6.12 0.68 5.65
N ASP A 41 6.23 1.44 4.55
CA ASP A 41 5.60 1.06 3.29
C ASP A 41 6.22 -0.23 2.77
N MET A 42 5.39 -1.24 2.53
CA MET A 42 5.85 -2.53 2.03
C MET A 42 5.45 -2.74 0.58
N TYR A 43 4.22 -2.39 0.24
CA TYR A 43 3.68 -2.60 -1.11
C TYR A 43 2.87 -1.41 -1.54
N LEU A 44 2.78 -1.21 -2.86
CA LEU A 44 2.01 -0.14 -3.46
C LEU A 44 0.89 -0.75 -4.30
N CYS A 45 -0.29 -0.16 -4.21
CA CYS A 45 -1.44 -0.57 -5.00
C CYS A 45 -1.85 0.57 -5.92
N ASP A 46 -2.11 0.25 -7.20
CA ASP A 46 -2.46 1.27 -8.19
C ASP A 46 -3.95 1.61 -8.20
N ASN A 47 -4.78 0.74 -7.68
CA ASN A 47 -6.22 0.96 -7.69
C ASN A 47 -6.89 0.23 -6.53
N GLY A 48 -8.17 0.52 -6.34
CA GLY A 48 -8.95 -0.08 -5.26
C GLY A 48 -9.13 -1.57 -5.39
N ASP A 49 -9.17 -2.08 -6.64
CA ASP A 49 -9.34 -3.51 -6.86
C ASP A 49 -8.13 -4.29 -6.36
N GLN A 50 -6.93 -3.77 -6.61
CA GLN A 50 -5.71 -4.41 -6.09
C GLN A 50 -5.69 -4.38 -4.57
N LEU A 51 -6.08 -3.25 -3.99
CA LEU A 51 -6.13 -3.12 -2.53
C LEU A 51 -7.12 -4.11 -1.93
N GLU A 52 -8.32 -4.18 -2.50
CA GLU A 52 -9.36 -5.08 -2.02
C GLU A 52 -8.94 -6.54 -2.14
N THR A 53 -8.32 -6.92 -3.26
CA THR A 53 -7.82 -8.26 -3.45
C THR A 53 -6.77 -8.62 -2.41
N ALA A 54 -5.87 -7.68 -2.11
CA ALA A 54 -4.85 -7.88 -1.10
C ALA A 54 -5.44 -8.01 0.30
N MET A 55 -6.54 -7.32 0.57
CA MET A 55 -7.23 -7.44 1.85
C MET A 55 -7.89 -8.81 2.02
N GLU A 56 -8.42 -9.37 0.94
CA GLU A 56 -9.07 -10.68 0.98
C GLU A 56 -8.07 -11.82 0.97
N ASP A 57 -6.98 -11.66 0.20
CA ASP A 57 -5.94 -12.68 0.04
C ASP A 57 -4.58 -12.01 0.19
N PHE A 58 -3.99 -12.15 1.36
CA PHE A 58 -2.71 -11.50 1.64
C PHE A 58 -1.59 -11.98 0.73
N GLU A 59 -1.66 -13.20 0.22
CA GLU A 59 -0.64 -13.70 -0.70
C GLU A 59 -0.60 -12.92 -2.02
N TYR A 60 -1.69 -12.25 -2.36
CA TYR A 60 -1.71 -11.41 -3.55
C TYR A 60 -0.69 -10.29 -3.48
N THR A 61 -0.25 -9.90 -2.28
CA THR A 61 0.73 -8.82 -2.12
C THR A 61 2.04 -9.10 -2.84
N LYS A 62 2.41 -10.36 -3.00
CA LYS A 62 3.64 -10.69 -3.72
C LYS A 62 3.60 -10.27 -5.19
N TRP A 63 2.42 -10.02 -5.74
CA TRP A 63 2.22 -9.57 -7.11
C TRP A 63 2.18 -8.05 -7.22
N LEU A 64 2.18 -7.36 -6.08
CA LEU A 64 2.15 -5.92 -6.05
C LEU A 64 3.55 -5.34 -6.17
N CYS A 65 3.62 -4.06 -6.53
CA CYS A 65 4.88 -3.35 -6.65
C CYS A 65 5.47 -3.10 -5.27
N PRO A 66 6.69 -3.61 -4.97
CA PRO A 66 7.32 -3.32 -3.68
C PRO A 66 7.59 -1.82 -3.52
N ALA A 67 7.41 -1.32 -2.30
CA ALA A 67 7.61 0.10 -2.04
C ALA A 67 9.07 0.54 -2.18
N ASP A 68 10.01 -0.39 -1.97
CA ASP A 68 11.43 -0.09 -2.03
C ASP A 68 11.99 -0.06 -3.45
N VAL A 69 11.21 -0.49 -4.44
CA VAL A 69 11.66 -0.60 -5.83
C VAL A 69 10.81 0.29 -6.70
N PRO A 70 11.43 1.09 -7.60
CA PRO A 70 10.65 1.89 -8.54
C PRO A 70 9.73 1.01 -9.38
N CYS A 71 8.51 1.46 -9.54
CA CYS A 71 7.51 0.75 -10.33
C CYS A 71 7.11 1.65 -11.49
N TYR A 72 7.63 1.36 -12.66
CA TYR A 72 7.40 2.22 -13.82
C TYR A 72 5.94 2.27 -14.24
N ASN A 73 5.21 1.21 -13.98
CA ASN A 73 3.80 1.18 -14.35
C ASN A 73 2.95 2.17 -13.57
N ARG A 74 3.40 2.55 -12.36
CA ARG A 74 2.67 3.50 -11.53
C ARG A 74 2.75 4.93 -12.05
N THR A 75 3.83 5.27 -12.71
CA THR A 75 4.10 6.66 -13.09
C THR A 75 3.69 7.01 -14.51
N LYS A 76 3.06 6.11 -15.19
CA LYS A 76 2.65 6.35 -16.58
C LYS A 76 1.22 6.80 -16.75
#